data_0818ac09b9a638358aafb6be6c6ef049
#
_entry.id   0818ac09b9a638358aafb6be6c6ef049
#
_cell.length_a   1.000
_cell.length_b   1.000
_cell.length_c   1.000
_cell.angle_alpha   90.00
_cell.angle_beta   90.00
_cell.angle_gamma   90.00
#
_symmetry.space_group_name_H-M   'P 1'
#
loop_
_entity.id
_entity.type
_entity.pdbx_description
1 polymer ?
#
loop_
_entity_poly.entity_id
_entity_poly.type
_entity_poly.pdbx_seq_one_letter_code
_entity_poly.pdbx_strand_id
1 'polypeptide(L)'
;DLTFDERMVVMLALMPHVCPQILDIFFVQNKNFDRQYTEFGGWKGLSHGGFLPTGETASFILAGEDTEKRKGVIRFFQKDHWFYTKNILRLEGAGESEPFLSGQLRVSEEFLSRVLLDKEYKPDYNIGFPAKRITTQLEWEDMVLDYQVATELEEINVWISSGKTVMEDWGLSRIL
;
A
#
# COMPACT_ATOMS: atom_id res chain seq x y z
N ASP A 1 -1.13 3.25 16.68
CA ASP A 1 -1.12 4.68 16.29
C ASP A 1 0.06 4.94 15.36
N LEU A 2 -0.16 5.71 14.28
CA LEU A 2 0.87 6.13 13.34
C LEU A 2 1.81 7.16 13.99
N THR A 3 3.10 7.00 13.78
CA THR A 3 4.07 8.06 14.09
C THR A 3 3.86 9.28 13.20
N PHE A 4 4.44 10.41 13.57
CA PHE A 4 4.39 11.62 12.74
C PHE A 4 4.97 11.37 11.34
N ASP A 5 6.12 10.71 11.26
CA ASP A 5 6.83 10.45 10.01
C ASP A 5 6.04 9.51 9.10
N GLU A 6 5.44 8.45 9.65
CA GLU A 6 4.57 7.55 8.90
C GLU A 6 3.34 8.27 8.33
N ARG A 7 2.71 9.15 9.12
CA ARG A 7 1.59 9.98 8.64
C ARG A 7 2.03 10.88 7.49
N MET A 8 3.21 11.51 7.60
CA MET A 8 3.74 12.36 6.54
C MET A 8 3.99 11.59 5.25
N VAL A 9 4.54 10.37 5.33
CA VAL A 9 4.75 9.52 4.15
C VAL A 9 3.42 9.14 3.49
N VAL A 10 2.41 8.75 4.28
CA VAL A 10 1.08 8.44 3.74
C VAL A 10 0.42 9.66 3.10
N MET A 11 0.48 10.82 3.75
CA MET A 11 -0.04 12.07 3.19
C MET A 11 0.65 12.42 1.88
N LEU A 12 1.98 12.33 1.83
CA LEU A 12 2.76 12.61 0.63
C LEU A 12 2.35 11.68 -0.53
N ALA A 13 2.14 10.40 -0.25
CA ALA A 13 1.69 9.42 -1.23
C ALA A 13 0.25 9.67 -1.73
N LEU A 14 -0.62 10.28 -0.89
CA LEU A 14 -1.99 10.63 -1.24
C LEU A 14 -2.10 11.94 -2.03
N MET A 15 -1.14 12.88 -1.89
CA MET A 15 -1.21 14.21 -2.51
C MET A 15 -1.48 14.18 -4.02
N PRO A 16 -0.85 13.34 -4.85
CA PRO A 16 -1.15 13.28 -6.27
C PRO A 16 -2.62 12.97 -6.61
N HIS A 17 -3.34 12.32 -5.69
CA HIS A 17 -4.74 11.94 -5.86
C HIS A 17 -5.73 13.00 -5.35
N VAL A 18 -5.30 13.84 -4.42
CA VAL A 18 -6.19 14.81 -3.74
C VAL A 18 -5.90 16.24 -4.16
N CYS A 19 -4.63 16.61 -4.21
CA CYS A 19 -4.18 17.98 -4.42
C CYS A 19 -2.84 18.01 -5.17
N PRO A 20 -2.79 17.53 -6.44
CA PRO A 20 -1.56 17.29 -7.17
C PRO A 20 -0.67 18.52 -7.29
N GLN A 21 -1.28 19.72 -7.40
CA GLN A 21 -0.53 20.99 -7.57
C GLN A 21 0.32 21.36 -6.35
N ILE A 22 0.08 20.82 -5.18
CA ILE A 22 0.88 21.15 -3.97
C ILE A 22 2.33 20.69 -4.13
N LEU A 23 2.54 19.59 -4.83
CA LEU A 23 3.87 19.01 -5.03
C LEU A 23 4.64 19.62 -6.20
N ASP A 24 4.02 20.48 -7.01
CA ASP A 24 4.67 21.09 -8.18
C ASP A 24 5.83 22.04 -7.80
N ILE A 25 5.89 22.46 -6.53
CA ILE A 25 7.04 23.20 -5.99
C ILE A 25 8.34 22.42 -6.14
N PHE A 26 8.32 21.10 -6.15
CA PHE A 26 9.50 20.26 -6.32
C PHE A 26 9.97 20.15 -7.77
N PHE A 27 9.26 20.73 -8.75
CA PHE A 27 9.74 20.87 -10.12
C PHE A 27 10.73 22.02 -10.32
N VAL A 28 11.10 22.73 -9.26
CA VAL A 28 12.12 23.79 -9.34
C VAL A 28 13.42 23.23 -9.91
N GLN A 29 13.94 23.93 -10.92
CA GLN A 29 15.16 23.54 -11.62
C GLN A 29 16.39 24.24 -11.05
N ASN A 30 17.46 23.50 -10.95
CA ASN A 30 18.78 24.02 -10.69
C ASN A 30 19.33 24.62 -12.00
N LYS A 31 19.32 25.94 -12.10
CA LYS A 31 19.76 26.69 -13.30
C LYS A 31 21.24 26.46 -13.66
N ASN A 32 22.07 26.06 -12.71
CA ASN A 32 23.49 25.83 -12.97
C ASN A 32 23.74 24.50 -13.70
N PHE A 33 22.85 23.52 -13.52
CA PHE A 33 23.01 22.17 -14.09
C PHE A 33 21.89 21.81 -15.09
N ASP A 34 20.97 22.73 -15.34
CA ASP A 34 19.81 22.55 -16.23
C ASP A 34 19.02 21.26 -15.95
N ARG A 35 18.85 20.97 -14.66
CA ARG A 35 18.10 19.79 -14.19
C ARG A 35 17.39 20.08 -12.86
N GLN A 36 16.46 19.21 -12.49
CA GLN A 36 15.84 19.24 -11.17
C GLN A 36 16.88 18.97 -10.07
N TYR A 37 16.59 19.42 -8.85
CA TYR A 37 17.39 19.09 -7.69
C TYR A 37 17.23 17.61 -7.38
N THR A 38 18.33 16.88 -7.35
CA THR A 38 18.33 15.42 -7.14
C THR A 38 17.75 15.02 -5.79
N GLU A 39 17.94 15.86 -4.78
CA GLU A 39 17.44 15.63 -3.42
C GLU A 39 15.90 15.66 -3.32
N PHE A 40 15.21 16.29 -4.25
CA PHE A 40 13.75 16.29 -4.26
C PHE A 40 13.18 14.97 -4.76
N GLY A 41 13.97 14.19 -5.51
CA GLY A 41 13.49 12.99 -6.18
C GLY A 41 12.34 13.31 -7.14
N GLY A 42 11.36 12.43 -7.16
CA GLY A 42 10.13 12.63 -7.91
C GLY A 42 10.20 12.19 -9.36
N TRP A 43 9.03 11.84 -9.88
CA TRP A 43 8.85 11.47 -11.27
C TRP A 43 7.82 12.38 -11.94
N LYS A 44 7.94 12.54 -13.23
CA LYS A 44 6.90 13.06 -14.08
C LYS A 44 6.20 11.89 -14.77
N GLY A 45 4.91 11.74 -14.53
CA GLY A 45 4.13 10.67 -15.14
C GLY A 45 3.99 10.85 -16.67
N LEU A 46 3.68 9.77 -17.38
CA LEU A 46 3.40 9.83 -18.82
C LEU A 46 2.11 10.60 -19.12
N SER A 47 1.08 10.41 -18.33
CA SER A 47 -0.24 11.07 -18.48
C SER A 47 -0.50 12.09 -17.38
N HIS A 48 0.15 11.93 -16.21
CA HIS A 48 0.02 12.85 -15.09
C HIS A 48 1.05 13.96 -15.22
N GLY A 49 0.59 15.21 -15.36
CA GLY A 49 1.48 16.36 -15.53
C GLY A 49 2.14 16.84 -14.23
N GLY A 50 1.60 16.50 -13.08
CA GLY A 50 2.08 16.89 -11.76
C GLY A 50 3.25 16.05 -11.26
N PHE A 51 3.81 16.46 -10.13
CA PHE A 51 4.92 15.79 -9.48
C PHE A 51 4.45 14.50 -8.78
N LEU A 52 5.11 13.38 -9.07
CA LEU A 52 4.87 12.09 -8.42
C LEU A 52 5.99 11.86 -7.39
N PRO A 53 5.68 11.88 -6.08
CA PRO A 53 6.68 11.76 -5.04
C PRO A 53 7.31 10.36 -5.01
N THR A 54 8.59 10.32 -4.65
CA THR A 54 9.38 9.09 -4.50
C THR A 54 9.79 8.88 -3.04
N GLY A 55 10.42 7.75 -2.75
CA GLY A 55 11.08 7.56 -1.46
C GLY A 55 12.13 8.63 -1.15
N GLU A 56 12.81 9.15 -2.18
CA GLU A 56 13.75 10.26 -2.05
C GLU A 56 13.05 11.55 -1.60
N THR A 57 11.88 11.86 -2.18
CA THR A 57 11.05 13.00 -1.75
C THR A 57 10.68 12.90 -0.27
N ALA A 58 10.24 11.72 0.17
CA ALA A 58 9.94 11.48 1.58
C ALA A 58 11.18 11.65 2.47
N SER A 59 12.32 11.12 2.02
CA SER A 59 13.58 11.23 2.74
C SER A 59 14.06 12.68 2.84
N PHE A 60 13.93 13.47 1.79
CA PHE A 60 14.25 14.89 1.80
C PHE A 60 13.41 15.66 2.82
N ILE A 61 12.10 15.44 2.82
CA ILE A 61 11.17 16.17 3.70
C ILE A 61 11.38 15.80 5.17
N LEU A 62 11.61 14.53 5.48
CA LEU A 62 11.66 14.02 6.85
C LEU A 62 13.07 14.07 7.46
N ALA A 63 14.09 13.86 6.64
CA ALA A 63 15.45 13.70 7.11
C ALA A 63 16.40 14.84 6.65
N GLY A 64 16.12 15.49 5.52
CA GLY A 64 17.04 16.46 4.94
C GLY A 64 18.43 15.84 4.70
N GLU A 65 19.47 16.46 5.27
CA GLU A 65 20.85 16.00 5.17
C GLU A 65 21.25 15.00 6.30
N ASP A 66 20.35 14.72 7.26
CA ASP A 66 20.62 13.84 8.39
C ASP A 66 20.61 12.37 7.96
N THR A 67 21.80 11.78 7.84
CA THR A 67 21.97 10.39 7.38
C THR A 67 21.32 9.36 8.31
N GLU A 68 21.29 9.59 9.62
CA GLU A 68 20.68 8.64 10.57
C GLU A 68 19.15 8.66 10.47
N LYS A 69 18.56 9.85 10.37
CA LYS A 69 17.12 9.97 10.08
C LYS A 69 16.76 9.36 8.73
N ARG A 70 17.60 9.55 7.71
CA ARG A 70 17.43 8.97 6.39
C ARG A 70 17.35 7.45 6.43
N LYS A 71 18.20 6.78 7.22
CA LYS A 71 18.10 5.34 7.46
C LYS A 71 16.76 4.94 8.11
N GLY A 72 16.21 5.78 9.00
CA GLY A 72 14.89 5.62 9.58
C GLY A 72 13.79 5.61 8.52
N VAL A 73 13.83 6.58 7.59
CA VAL A 73 12.85 6.68 6.49
C VAL A 73 12.92 5.47 5.56
N ILE A 74 14.13 4.96 5.25
CA ILE A 74 14.30 3.77 4.41
C ILE A 74 13.57 2.55 5.00
N ARG A 75 13.52 2.42 6.33
CA ARG A 75 12.83 1.30 6.99
C ARG A 75 11.34 1.26 6.71
N PHE A 76 10.69 2.40 6.49
CA PHE A 76 9.27 2.45 6.16
C PHE A 76 8.91 1.71 4.87
N PHE A 77 9.88 1.53 3.97
CA PHE A 77 9.68 0.90 2.68
C PHE A 77 10.17 -0.55 2.61
N GLN A 78 10.61 -1.12 3.72
CA GLN A 78 11.02 -2.52 3.78
C GLN A 78 9.79 -3.44 3.79
N LYS A 79 9.99 -4.69 3.33
CA LYS A 79 8.90 -5.67 3.19
C LYS A 79 8.28 -6.11 4.52
N ASP A 80 9.01 -5.99 5.61
CA ASP A 80 8.55 -6.29 6.98
C ASP A 80 7.78 -5.13 7.63
N HIS A 81 7.88 -3.92 7.06
CA HIS A 81 7.13 -2.77 7.58
C HIS A 81 5.63 -2.91 7.30
N TRP A 82 4.81 -2.40 8.20
CA TRP A 82 3.34 -2.52 8.10
C TRP A 82 2.76 -1.82 6.86
N PHE A 83 3.41 -0.82 6.28
CA PHE A 83 3.01 -0.26 4.99
C PHE A 83 2.91 -1.33 3.91
N TYR A 84 3.91 -2.21 3.87
CA TYR A 84 3.94 -3.30 2.91
C TYR A 84 3.03 -4.45 3.32
N THR A 85 3.14 -4.94 4.58
CA THR A 85 2.40 -6.10 5.07
C THR A 85 0.89 -5.89 5.14
N LYS A 86 0.43 -4.64 5.28
CA LYS A 86 -0.99 -4.25 5.23
C LYS A 86 -1.42 -3.69 3.88
N ASN A 87 -0.57 -3.82 2.86
CA ASN A 87 -0.84 -3.33 1.51
C ASN A 87 -1.32 -1.87 1.48
N ILE A 88 -0.66 -0.99 2.22
CA ILE A 88 -1.01 0.44 2.29
C ILE A 88 -0.32 1.19 1.15
N LEU A 89 1.01 1.15 1.14
CA LEU A 89 1.85 1.78 0.13
C LEU A 89 3.17 1.02 -0.05
N ARG A 90 3.80 1.24 -1.20
CA ARG A 90 5.12 0.69 -1.54
C ARG A 90 5.85 1.61 -2.50
N LEU A 91 7.14 1.37 -2.68
CA LEU A 91 7.92 2.00 -3.75
C LEU A 91 7.82 1.15 -5.02
N GLU A 92 7.48 1.78 -6.13
CA GLU A 92 7.37 1.12 -7.45
C GLU A 92 8.13 1.89 -8.53
N GLY A 93 8.51 1.18 -9.58
CA GLY A 93 9.00 1.76 -10.82
C GLY A 93 10.47 2.14 -10.86
N ALA A 94 11.25 1.99 -9.78
CA ALA A 94 12.70 2.14 -9.86
C ALA A 94 13.29 1.04 -10.75
N GLY A 95 14.21 1.41 -11.66
CA GLY A 95 14.97 0.45 -12.45
C GLY A 95 15.90 -0.39 -11.56
N GLU A 96 16.26 -1.60 -12.01
CA GLU A 96 17.14 -2.50 -11.24
C GLU A 96 18.50 -1.88 -10.87
N SER A 97 18.99 -0.93 -11.65
CA SER A 97 20.25 -0.21 -11.42
C SER A 97 20.09 1.13 -10.70
N GLU A 98 18.88 1.52 -10.34
CA GLU A 98 18.62 2.80 -9.68
C GLU A 98 18.63 2.67 -8.15
N PRO A 99 18.93 3.77 -7.42
CA PRO A 99 18.83 3.77 -5.97
C PRO A 99 17.42 3.38 -5.50
N PHE A 100 17.34 2.62 -4.41
CA PHE A 100 16.09 2.10 -3.87
C PHE A 100 15.01 3.18 -3.65
N LEU A 101 15.40 4.36 -3.16
CA LEU A 101 14.49 5.47 -2.90
C LEU A 101 14.02 6.21 -4.16
N SER A 102 14.54 5.88 -5.35
CA SER A 102 14.05 6.45 -6.62
C SER A 102 12.66 5.95 -7.00
N GLY A 103 12.18 4.86 -6.36
CA GLY A 103 10.82 4.34 -6.58
C GLY A 103 9.74 5.34 -6.20
N GLN A 104 8.67 5.39 -7.01
CA GLN A 104 7.49 6.20 -6.73
C GLN A 104 6.75 5.68 -5.48
N LEU A 105 6.29 6.60 -4.64
CA LEU A 105 5.36 6.28 -3.57
C LEU A 105 4.00 5.90 -4.16
N ARG A 106 3.70 4.61 -4.16
CA ARG A 106 2.44 4.10 -4.70
C ARG A 106 1.53 3.59 -3.59
N VAL A 107 0.38 4.22 -3.48
CA VAL A 107 -0.70 3.79 -2.59
C VAL A 107 -1.51 2.69 -3.26
N SER A 108 -1.94 1.68 -2.50
CA SER A 108 -2.81 0.63 -3.02
C SER A 108 -4.21 1.17 -3.34
N GLU A 109 -4.86 0.58 -4.33
CA GLU A 109 -6.23 0.92 -4.70
C GLU A 109 -7.23 0.65 -3.57
N GLU A 110 -6.97 -0.39 -2.77
CA GLU A 110 -7.76 -0.71 -1.59
C GLU A 110 -7.72 0.42 -0.56
N PHE A 111 -6.52 0.90 -0.24
CA PHE A 111 -6.35 1.98 0.72
C PHE A 111 -6.94 3.30 0.20
N LEU A 112 -6.73 3.62 -1.09
CA LEU A 112 -7.35 4.78 -1.73
C LEU A 112 -8.87 4.75 -1.65
N SER A 113 -9.49 3.61 -2.00
CA SER A 113 -10.95 3.46 -1.95
C SER A 113 -11.49 3.65 -0.54
N ARG A 114 -10.80 3.10 0.45
CA ARG A 114 -11.20 3.22 1.86
C ARG A 114 -11.07 4.65 2.38
N VAL A 115 -9.96 5.34 2.07
CA VAL A 115 -9.67 6.67 2.63
C VAL A 115 -10.38 7.79 1.88
N LEU A 116 -10.47 7.71 0.56
CA LEU A 116 -11.02 8.80 -0.25
C LEU A 116 -12.51 8.63 -0.56
N LEU A 117 -13.01 7.40 -0.64
CA LEU A 117 -14.37 7.13 -1.06
C LEU A 117 -15.24 6.54 0.05
N ASP A 118 -14.65 6.21 1.20
CA ASP A 118 -15.31 5.49 2.31
C ASP A 118 -16.04 4.23 1.81
N LYS A 119 -15.41 3.52 0.88
CA LYS A 119 -15.95 2.33 0.24
C LYS A 119 -15.05 1.13 0.46
N GLU A 120 -15.68 -0.02 0.65
CA GLU A 120 -14.99 -1.30 0.59
C GLU A 120 -14.48 -1.52 -0.84
N TYR A 121 -13.18 -1.74 -0.96
CA TYR A 121 -12.56 -2.08 -2.25
C TYR A 121 -13.02 -3.47 -2.71
N LYS A 122 -13.52 -3.53 -3.92
CA LYS A 122 -13.96 -4.77 -4.56
C LYS A 122 -13.09 -5.00 -5.78
N PRO A 123 -12.05 -5.85 -5.67
CA PRO A 123 -11.17 -6.11 -6.79
C PRO A 123 -11.94 -6.82 -7.94
N ASP A 124 -11.69 -6.34 -9.16
CA ASP A 124 -12.16 -6.99 -10.36
C ASP A 124 -11.10 -7.95 -10.93
N TYR A 125 -11.55 -8.89 -11.77
CA TYR A 125 -10.66 -9.82 -12.44
C TYR A 125 -9.67 -9.08 -13.34
N ASN A 126 -8.38 -9.26 -13.09
CA ASN A 126 -7.30 -8.79 -13.95
C ASN A 126 -6.08 -9.73 -13.85
N ILE A 127 -5.03 -9.44 -14.64
CA ILE A 127 -3.80 -10.28 -14.67
C ILE A 127 -3.11 -10.34 -13.30
N GLY A 128 -3.15 -9.26 -12.53
CA GLY A 128 -2.58 -9.20 -11.17
C GLY A 128 -3.47 -9.79 -10.09
N PHE A 129 -4.77 -9.92 -10.36
CA PHE A 129 -5.74 -10.52 -9.44
C PHE A 129 -6.71 -11.43 -10.23
N PRO A 130 -6.35 -12.70 -10.45
CA PRO A 130 -7.12 -13.64 -11.29
C PRO A 130 -8.34 -14.23 -10.57
N ALA A 131 -9.09 -13.41 -9.84
CA ALA A 131 -10.30 -13.80 -9.15
C ALA A 131 -11.40 -12.76 -9.34
N LYS A 132 -12.64 -13.21 -9.47
CA LYS A 132 -13.82 -12.37 -9.60
C LYS A 132 -14.76 -12.61 -8.42
N ARG A 133 -15.29 -11.53 -7.85
CA ARG A 133 -16.35 -11.65 -6.85
C ARG A 133 -17.61 -12.23 -7.51
N ILE A 134 -18.10 -13.32 -6.96
CA ILE A 134 -19.39 -13.88 -7.30
C ILE A 134 -20.38 -13.44 -6.22
N THR A 135 -21.51 -12.89 -6.63
CA THR A 135 -22.62 -12.55 -5.75
C THR A 135 -23.84 -13.37 -6.15
N THR A 136 -24.57 -13.83 -5.16
CA THR A 136 -25.86 -14.53 -5.35
C THR A 136 -26.91 -13.88 -4.46
N GLN A 137 -28.16 -14.03 -4.81
CA GLN A 137 -29.32 -13.68 -3.98
C GLN A 137 -29.82 -14.89 -3.16
N LEU A 138 -29.18 -16.06 -3.35
CA LEU A 138 -29.52 -17.27 -2.60
C LEU A 138 -28.95 -17.19 -1.18
N GLU A 139 -29.74 -17.60 -0.22
CA GLU A 139 -29.33 -17.78 1.17
C GLU A 139 -28.83 -19.21 1.39
N TRP A 140 -28.23 -19.48 2.54
CA TRP A 140 -27.72 -20.81 2.88
C TRP A 140 -28.81 -21.87 2.85
N GLU A 141 -30.02 -21.50 3.25
CA GLU A 141 -31.20 -22.35 3.33
C GLU A 141 -31.75 -22.77 1.95
N ASP A 142 -31.38 -22.02 0.90
CA ASP A 142 -31.76 -22.35 -0.49
C ASP A 142 -30.86 -23.45 -1.08
N MET A 143 -29.77 -23.81 -0.42
CA MET A 143 -28.84 -24.82 -0.93
C MET A 143 -29.29 -26.23 -0.50
N VAL A 144 -29.45 -27.09 -1.49
CA VAL A 144 -29.68 -28.52 -1.26
C VAL A 144 -28.33 -29.24 -1.32
N LEU A 145 -27.79 -29.56 -0.17
CA LEU A 145 -26.50 -30.22 -0.03
C LEU A 145 -26.67 -31.63 0.54
N ASP A 146 -25.75 -32.51 0.17
CA ASP A 146 -25.57 -33.78 0.86
C ASP A 146 -25.11 -33.53 2.31
N TYR A 147 -25.54 -34.39 3.24
CA TYR A 147 -25.22 -34.24 4.66
C TYR A 147 -23.71 -34.14 4.94
N GLN A 148 -22.92 -34.93 4.23
CA GLN A 148 -21.48 -34.92 4.41
C GLN A 148 -20.86 -33.58 3.96
N VAL A 149 -21.29 -33.07 2.80
CA VAL A 149 -20.85 -31.78 2.28
C VAL A 149 -21.28 -30.62 3.18
N ALA A 150 -22.51 -30.68 3.70
CA ALA A 150 -23.00 -29.68 4.65
C ALA A 150 -22.14 -29.62 5.91
N THR A 151 -21.78 -30.79 6.46
CA THR A 151 -20.92 -30.89 7.65
C THR A 151 -19.51 -30.32 7.38
N GLU A 152 -18.90 -30.65 6.24
CA GLU A 152 -17.57 -30.13 5.87
C GLU A 152 -17.59 -28.60 5.70
N LEU A 153 -18.64 -28.04 5.12
CA LEU A 153 -18.80 -26.59 5.00
C LEU A 153 -19.00 -25.89 6.36
N GLU A 154 -19.72 -26.52 7.26
CA GLU A 154 -19.90 -26.02 8.63
C GLU A 154 -18.58 -26.02 9.39
N GLU A 155 -17.77 -27.05 9.26
CA GLU A 155 -16.41 -27.12 9.82
C GLU A 155 -15.52 -25.98 9.27
N ILE A 156 -15.56 -25.72 7.95
CA ILE A 156 -14.82 -24.61 7.34
C ILE A 156 -15.30 -23.27 7.90
N ASN A 157 -16.62 -23.09 8.07
CA ASN A 157 -17.17 -21.84 8.60
C ASN A 157 -16.75 -21.63 10.08
N VAL A 158 -16.73 -22.68 10.88
CA VAL A 158 -16.20 -22.66 12.25
C VAL A 158 -14.70 -22.28 12.23
N TRP A 159 -13.92 -22.84 11.32
CA TRP A 159 -12.51 -22.48 11.17
C TRP A 159 -12.31 -21.01 10.79
N ILE A 160 -13.09 -20.47 9.86
CA ILE A 160 -13.01 -19.07 9.46
C ILE A 160 -13.36 -18.15 10.64
N SER A 161 -14.39 -18.48 11.41
CA SER A 161 -14.86 -17.66 12.53
C SER A 161 -13.98 -17.75 13.78
N SER A 162 -13.45 -18.93 14.07
CA SER A 162 -12.74 -19.23 15.33
C SER A 162 -11.23 -19.45 15.13
N GLY A 163 -10.75 -19.54 13.91
CA GLY A 163 -9.36 -19.88 13.59
C GLY A 163 -8.34 -18.94 14.24
N LYS A 164 -8.65 -17.65 14.32
CA LYS A 164 -7.78 -16.68 15.01
C LYS A 164 -7.62 -17.01 16.48
N THR A 165 -8.72 -17.31 17.18
CA THR A 165 -8.72 -17.71 18.60
C THR A 165 -7.90 -18.98 18.82
N VAL A 166 -8.09 -19.99 17.96
CA VAL A 166 -7.36 -21.25 18.05
C VAL A 166 -5.86 -21.05 17.78
N MET A 167 -5.51 -20.27 16.77
CA MET A 167 -4.13 -20.07 16.39
C MET A 167 -3.37 -19.16 17.36
N GLU A 168 -3.97 -18.06 17.80
CA GLU A 168 -3.32 -17.04 18.62
C GLU A 168 -3.55 -17.29 20.12
N ASP A 169 -4.82 -17.35 20.57
CA ASP A 169 -5.16 -17.41 22.00
C ASP A 169 -4.85 -18.81 22.61
N TRP A 170 -5.11 -19.87 21.86
CA TRP A 170 -4.77 -21.23 22.28
C TRP A 170 -3.34 -21.63 21.93
N GLY A 171 -2.64 -20.80 21.16
CA GLY A 171 -1.21 -20.94 20.86
C GLY A 171 -0.86 -22.06 19.88
N LEU A 172 -1.81 -22.50 19.03
CA LEU A 172 -1.57 -23.56 18.05
C LEU A 172 -0.51 -23.13 17.01
N SER A 173 -0.42 -21.82 16.70
CA SER A 173 0.61 -21.26 15.83
C SER A 173 2.06 -21.45 16.32
N ARG A 174 2.25 -21.87 17.59
CA ARG A 174 3.59 -22.17 18.14
C ARG A 174 4.02 -23.61 17.91
N ILE A 175 3.11 -24.46 17.46
CA ILE A 175 3.31 -25.90 17.32
C ILE A 175 3.40 -26.30 15.85
N LEU A 176 2.85 -25.49 14.96
CA LEU A 176 2.91 -25.62 13.50
C LEU A 176 4.04 -24.77 12.92
#